data_2c9ce3b10b7240becd24c347f4ec4daa
#
_entry.id   2c9ce3b10b7240becd24c347f4ec4daa
#
_cell.length_a   1.000
_cell.length_b   1.000
_cell.length_c   1.000
_cell.angle_alpha   90.00
_cell.angle_beta   90.00
_cell.angle_gamma   90.00
#
_symmetry.space_group_name_H-M   'P 1'
#
loop_
_entity.id
_entity.type
_entity.pdbx_description
1 polymer ?
#
loop_
_entity_poly.entity_id
_entity_poly.type
_entity_poly.pdbx_seq_one_letter_code
_entity_poly.pdbx_strand_id
1 'polypeptide(L)'
;GKSPVRRACYAADRTGHMILQTLYQNCVKHDVEFFNEFYVLDLLLVEEDAVREDGTAYKQKRTAGVVSYELATGEIHVFQAKSVIFATGGAGKVYKTTSNAHTLTGDGMAIAYRAGLPLEDMEFVQFHPTGLAGLGILLSEAARGEGGILRNADGERFMERYPPTIKDLAPVSYTHLTLPTKA
;
A
#
# COMPACT_ATOMS: atom_id res chain seq x y z
N GLY A 1 4.79 -28.63 -21.52
CA GLY A 1 4.58 -27.50 -20.61
C GLY A 1 5.22 -27.78 -19.27
N LYS A 2 5.80 -26.78 -18.61
CA LYS A 2 6.33 -26.94 -17.25
C LYS A 2 5.16 -27.20 -16.30
N SER A 3 5.33 -28.14 -15.36
CA SER A 3 4.33 -28.40 -14.32
C SER A 3 4.05 -27.12 -13.54
N PRO A 4 2.78 -26.84 -13.17
CA PRO A 4 2.44 -25.68 -12.37
C PRO A 4 3.15 -25.72 -11.02
N VAL A 5 3.77 -24.61 -10.65
CA VAL A 5 4.45 -24.47 -9.36
C VAL A 5 3.42 -23.93 -8.35
N ARG A 6 3.23 -24.63 -7.24
CA ARG A 6 2.36 -24.20 -6.14
C ARG A 6 3.03 -23.07 -5.36
N ARG A 7 2.72 -21.81 -5.68
CA ARG A 7 3.27 -20.60 -5.01
C ARG A 7 2.20 -19.67 -4.46
N ALA A 8 0.96 -19.84 -4.84
CA ALA A 8 -0.14 -19.04 -4.34
C ALA A 8 -0.96 -19.84 -3.34
N CYS A 9 -1.21 -19.25 -2.17
CA CYS A 9 -2.11 -19.78 -1.16
C CYS A 9 -3.35 -18.88 -1.11
N TYR A 10 -4.52 -19.48 -1.01
CA TYR A 10 -5.76 -18.72 -0.95
C TYR A 10 -6.82 -19.47 -0.15
N ALA A 11 -7.79 -18.75 0.36
CA ALA A 11 -8.97 -19.26 1.07
C ALA A 11 -10.25 -18.74 0.39
N ALA A 12 -10.41 -19.05 -0.89
CA ALA A 12 -11.49 -18.58 -1.76
C ALA A 12 -11.62 -17.03 -1.69
N ASP A 13 -12.85 -16.54 -1.54
CA ASP A 13 -13.17 -15.11 -1.42
C ASP A 13 -12.82 -14.48 -0.05
N ARG A 14 -12.40 -15.32 0.92
CA ARG A 14 -12.06 -14.90 2.28
C ARG A 14 -10.56 -14.82 2.57
N THR A 15 -9.72 -14.86 1.55
CA THR A 15 -8.26 -14.91 1.73
C THR A 15 -7.74 -13.76 2.58
N GLY A 16 -8.13 -12.51 2.30
CA GLY A 16 -7.72 -11.35 3.08
C GLY A 16 -8.18 -11.42 4.54
N HIS A 17 -9.43 -11.82 4.77
CA HIS A 17 -9.98 -12.01 6.10
C HIS A 17 -9.22 -13.08 6.90
N MET A 18 -8.90 -14.20 6.27
CA MET A 18 -8.16 -15.29 6.92
C MET A 18 -6.73 -14.90 7.29
N ILE A 19 -6.06 -14.11 6.43
CA ILE A 19 -4.73 -13.56 6.74
C ILE A 19 -4.82 -12.66 7.96
N LEU A 20 -5.73 -11.70 7.95
CA LEU A 20 -5.90 -10.74 9.05
C LEU A 20 -6.22 -11.44 10.37
N GLN A 21 -7.19 -12.38 10.36
CA GLN A 21 -7.58 -13.14 11.55
C GLN A 21 -6.40 -13.95 12.11
N THR A 22 -5.65 -14.63 11.25
CA THR A 22 -4.50 -15.44 11.67
C THR A 22 -3.40 -14.58 12.29
N LEU A 23 -3.08 -13.44 11.68
CA LEU A 23 -2.09 -12.51 12.21
C LEU A 23 -2.54 -11.89 13.54
N TYR A 24 -3.80 -11.48 13.64
CA TYR A 24 -4.36 -10.93 14.87
C TYR A 24 -4.31 -11.95 16.02
N GLN A 25 -4.71 -13.20 15.77
CA GLN A 25 -4.62 -14.28 16.77
C GLN A 25 -3.17 -14.51 17.24
N ASN A 26 -2.19 -14.43 16.33
CA ASN A 26 -0.79 -14.54 16.72
C ASN A 26 -0.32 -13.34 17.54
N CYS A 27 -0.75 -12.13 17.21
CA CYS A 27 -0.45 -10.96 18.04
C CYS A 27 -0.98 -11.13 19.45
N VAL A 28 -2.24 -11.56 19.61
CA VAL A 28 -2.85 -11.84 20.93
C VAL A 28 -2.06 -12.92 21.68
N LYS A 29 -1.66 -13.99 21.00
CA LYS A 29 -0.85 -15.07 21.58
C LYS A 29 0.51 -14.60 22.12
N HIS A 30 1.06 -13.55 21.54
CA HIS A 30 2.36 -12.98 21.89
C HIS A 30 2.24 -11.69 22.72
N ASP A 31 1.07 -11.46 23.34
CA ASP A 31 0.80 -10.33 24.22
C ASP A 31 1.11 -8.96 23.57
N VAL A 32 0.83 -8.83 22.29
CA VAL A 32 0.97 -7.55 21.59
C VAL A 32 -0.16 -6.61 22.05
N GLU A 33 0.21 -5.46 22.52
CA GLU A 33 -0.74 -4.42 22.92
C GLU A 33 -1.25 -3.64 21.71
N PHE A 34 -2.57 -3.42 21.63
CA PHE A 34 -3.25 -2.72 20.56
C PHE A 34 -3.80 -1.38 21.04
N PHE A 35 -3.40 -0.31 20.39
CA PHE A 35 -3.93 1.04 20.59
C PHE A 35 -4.83 1.41 19.40
N ASN A 36 -6.11 1.05 19.48
CA ASN A 36 -7.07 1.33 18.42
C ASN A 36 -7.50 2.80 18.48
N GLU A 37 -7.77 3.38 17.27
CA GLU A 37 -8.22 4.77 17.13
C GLU A 37 -7.20 5.80 17.63
N PHE A 38 -5.91 5.45 17.58
CA PHE A 38 -4.79 6.37 17.77
C PHE A 38 -4.22 6.77 16.42
N TYR A 39 -4.37 8.03 16.06
CA TYR A 39 -3.85 8.57 14.80
C TYR A 39 -2.42 9.07 14.99
N VAL A 40 -1.46 8.44 14.33
CA VAL A 40 -0.05 8.83 14.42
C VAL A 40 0.18 10.13 13.67
N LEU A 41 0.63 11.14 14.40
CA LEU A 41 0.90 12.48 13.87
C LEU A 41 2.33 12.60 13.31
N ASP A 42 3.30 12.11 14.10
CA ASP A 42 4.72 12.28 13.76
C ASP A 42 5.62 11.22 14.39
N LEU A 43 6.83 11.09 13.82
CA LEU A 43 7.92 10.29 14.35
C LEU A 43 8.69 11.11 15.38
N LEU A 44 8.85 10.58 16.58
CA LEU A 44 9.66 11.20 17.61
C LEU A 44 11.14 10.87 17.37
N LEU A 45 11.94 11.90 17.12
CA LEU A 45 13.37 11.81 16.93
C LEU A 45 14.11 12.53 18.05
N VAL A 46 15.20 11.95 18.53
CA VAL A 46 16.14 12.55 19.45
C VAL A 46 17.49 12.67 18.79
N GLU A 47 18.20 13.76 19.09
CA GLU A 47 19.58 13.93 18.65
C GLU A 47 20.52 13.34 19.70
N GLU A 48 21.49 12.60 19.24
CA GLU A 48 22.54 12.03 20.08
C GLU A 48 23.92 12.25 19.45
N ASP A 49 24.93 12.31 20.30
CA ASP A 49 26.31 12.40 19.86
C ASP A 49 26.78 11.02 19.39
N ALA A 50 27.37 10.97 18.24
CA ALA A 50 27.95 9.77 17.64
C ALA A 50 29.36 10.06 17.12
N VAL A 51 30.14 9.02 16.98
CA VAL A 51 31.51 9.10 16.48
C VAL A 51 31.66 8.16 15.28
N ARG A 52 32.17 8.67 14.17
CA ARG A 52 32.47 7.90 12.97
C ARG A 52 33.70 7.01 13.21
N GLU A 53 33.93 6.05 12.33
CA GLU A 53 35.11 5.17 12.37
C GLU A 53 36.45 5.92 12.32
N ASP A 54 36.46 7.09 11.69
CA ASP A 54 37.63 8.00 11.60
C ASP A 54 37.85 8.85 12.86
N GLY A 55 37.02 8.69 13.91
CA GLY A 55 37.07 9.46 15.14
C GLY A 55 36.34 10.81 15.12
N THR A 56 35.71 11.16 14.01
CA THR A 56 34.99 12.45 13.89
C THR A 56 33.65 12.41 14.65
N ALA A 57 33.44 13.30 15.58
CA ALA A 57 32.17 13.46 16.29
C ALA A 57 31.10 14.10 15.36
N TYR A 58 29.87 13.59 15.43
CA TYR A 58 28.73 14.15 14.70
C TYR A 58 27.44 13.98 15.48
N LYS A 59 26.41 14.75 15.11
CA LYS A 59 25.06 14.57 15.63
C LYS A 59 24.29 13.63 14.71
N GLN A 60 23.66 12.62 15.29
CA GLN A 60 22.74 11.78 14.55
C GLN A 60 21.35 11.84 15.17
N LYS A 61 20.34 11.62 14.32
CA LYS A 61 18.95 11.46 14.77
C LYS A 61 18.64 9.99 14.97
N ARG A 62 18.09 9.67 16.11
CA ARG A 62 17.60 8.32 16.45
C ARG A 62 16.12 8.35 16.72
N THR A 63 15.41 7.35 16.24
CA THR A 63 14.01 7.12 16.57
C THR A 63 13.85 6.88 18.07
N ALA A 64 12.91 7.57 18.70
CA ALA A 64 12.58 7.45 20.11
C ALA A 64 11.12 7.05 20.34
N GLY A 65 10.29 7.03 19.28
CA GLY A 65 8.90 6.67 19.39
C GLY A 65 8.03 7.40 18.37
N VAL A 66 6.75 7.54 18.68
CA VAL A 66 5.78 8.28 17.88
C VAL A 66 4.92 9.18 18.75
N VAL A 67 4.39 10.24 18.15
CA VAL A 67 3.37 11.10 18.73
C VAL A 67 2.04 10.75 18.07
N SER A 68 1.01 10.52 18.87
CA SER A 68 -0.31 10.13 18.40
C SER A 68 -1.41 11.00 19.00
N TYR A 69 -2.50 11.08 18.30
CA TYR A 69 -3.73 11.71 18.71
C TYR A 69 -4.79 10.64 18.96
N GLU A 70 -5.34 10.57 20.15
CA GLU A 70 -6.43 9.66 20.47
C GLU A 70 -7.75 10.25 19.95
N LEU A 71 -8.42 9.55 19.05
CA LEU A 71 -9.63 10.05 18.38
C LEU A 71 -10.82 10.18 19.36
N ALA A 72 -10.88 9.33 20.36
CA ALA A 72 -11.99 9.32 21.30
C ALA A 72 -11.97 10.50 22.28
N THR A 73 -10.78 10.90 22.77
CA THR A 73 -10.62 11.91 23.81
C THR A 73 -10.12 13.25 23.30
N GLY A 74 -9.44 13.25 22.16
CA GLY A 74 -8.72 14.42 21.64
C GLY A 74 -7.36 14.66 22.30
N GLU A 75 -6.86 13.73 23.09
CA GLU A 75 -5.59 13.86 23.79
C GLU A 75 -4.40 13.47 22.92
N ILE A 76 -3.26 14.08 23.20
CA ILE A 76 -1.98 13.75 22.57
C ILE A 76 -1.21 12.77 23.44
N HIS A 77 -0.78 11.69 22.84
CA HIS A 77 -0.02 10.63 23.49
C HIS A 77 1.36 10.47 22.86
N VAL A 78 2.35 10.14 23.69
CA VAL A 78 3.71 9.84 23.26
C VAL A 78 4.00 8.38 23.55
N PHE A 79 4.21 7.59 22.50
CA PHE A 79 4.63 6.20 22.61
C PHE A 79 6.14 6.11 22.43
N GLN A 80 6.84 5.79 23.50
CA GLN A 80 8.29 5.59 23.45
C GLN A 80 8.62 4.21 22.90
N ALA A 81 9.52 4.15 21.92
CA ALA A 81 9.96 2.91 21.32
C ALA A 81 11.40 3.01 20.83
N LYS A 82 12.12 1.91 20.94
CA LYS A 82 13.49 1.78 20.40
C LYS A 82 13.51 1.69 18.87
N SER A 83 12.43 1.16 18.29
CA SER A 83 12.23 1.03 16.84
C SER A 83 10.76 1.22 16.50
N VAL A 84 10.50 1.79 15.34
CA VAL A 84 9.14 1.99 14.81
C VAL A 84 9.07 1.38 13.42
N ILE A 85 8.05 0.55 13.20
CA ILE A 85 7.76 -0.03 11.89
C ILE A 85 6.56 0.70 11.30
N PHE A 86 6.75 1.38 10.17
CA PHE A 86 5.66 1.96 9.41
C PHE A 86 5.03 0.90 8.50
N ALA A 87 3.80 0.52 8.79
CA ALA A 87 3.00 -0.40 7.99
C ALA A 87 1.64 0.24 7.62
N THR A 88 1.67 1.53 7.30
CA THR A 88 0.51 2.41 7.11
C THR A 88 -0.18 2.25 5.76
N GLY A 89 0.26 1.29 4.93
CA GLY A 89 -0.28 1.08 3.59
C GLY A 89 0.12 2.20 2.62
N GLY A 90 -0.65 2.33 1.56
CA GLY A 90 -0.36 3.24 0.45
C GLY A 90 -1.05 4.60 0.55
N ALA A 91 -1.14 5.27 -0.60
CA ALA A 91 -1.69 6.62 -0.75
C ALA A 91 -2.81 6.69 -1.80
N GLY A 92 -3.48 5.57 -2.11
CA GLY A 92 -4.46 5.51 -3.19
C GLY A 92 -5.64 6.48 -3.03
N LYS A 93 -5.91 6.95 -1.79
CA LYS A 93 -7.01 7.88 -1.50
C LYS A 93 -6.73 9.32 -1.90
N VAL A 94 -5.51 9.66 -2.34
CA VAL A 94 -5.21 10.97 -2.95
C VAL A 94 -5.85 11.13 -4.34
N TYR A 95 -6.25 10.02 -4.96
CA TYR A 95 -6.92 10.03 -6.26
C TYR A 95 -8.44 10.14 -6.13
N LYS A 96 -9.07 10.89 -7.02
CA LYS A 96 -10.52 11.11 -7.04
C LYS A 96 -11.31 9.81 -7.18
N THR A 97 -10.85 8.92 -8.04
CA THR A 97 -11.47 7.61 -8.28
C THR A 97 -10.55 6.53 -7.75
N THR A 98 -10.96 5.86 -6.71
CA THR A 98 -10.17 4.81 -6.06
C THR A 98 -11.09 3.87 -5.29
N SER A 99 -10.76 2.57 -5.29
CA SER A 99 -11.38 1.54 -4.45
C SER A 99 -10.62 1.31 -3.15
N ASN A 100 -9.56 2.06 -2.89
CA ASN A 100 -8.78 1.94 -1.66
C ASN A 100 -9.59 2.39 -0.44
N ALA A 101 -9.28 1.83 0.72
CA ALA A 101 -9.87 2.24 1.98
C ALA A 101 -9.63 3.72 2.28
N HIS A 102 -10.54 4.34 3.01
CA HIS A 102 -10.46 5.76 3.36
C HIS A 102 -9.22 6.13 4.17
N THR A 103 -8.61 5.16 4.84
CA THR A 103 -7.39 5.32 5.63
C THR A 103 -6.09 5.32 4.82
N LEU A 104 -6.14 5.04 3.51
CA LEU A 104 -4.96 5.01 2.64
C LEU A 104 -4.64 6.39 2.07
N THR A 105 -4.28 7.30 2.93
CA THR A 105 -4.07 8.74 2.67
C THR A 105 -2.61 9.12 2.48
N GLY A 106 -1.66 8.18 2.68
CA GLY A 106 -0.24 8.44 2.52
C GLY A 106 0.43 9.06 3.75
N ASP A 107 -0.23 9.04 4.89
CA ASP A 107 0.26 9.71 6.11
C ASP A 107 1.63 9.18 6.56
N GLY A 108 1.87 7.86 6.49
CA GLY A 108 3.16 7.29 6.84
C GLY A 108 4.30 7.79 5.95
N MET A 109 4.05 7.96 4.65
CA MET A 109 5.02 8.56 3.72
C MET A 109 5.29 10.01 4.09
N ALA A 110 4.25 10.79 4.41
CA ALA A 110 4.36 12.18 4.80
C ALA A 110 5.15 12.34 6.12
N ILE A 111 4.90 11.49 7.10
CA ILE A 111 5.62 11.45 8.38
C ILE A 111 7.10 11.15 8.13
N ALA A 112 7.41 10.13 7.33
CA ALA A 112 8.79 9.77 6.99
C ALA A 112 9.51 10.93 6.29
N TYR A 113 8.86 11.59 5.33
CA TYR A 113 9.40 12.74 4.62
C TYR A 113 9.68 13.93 5.56
N ARG A 114 8.73 14.27 6.44
CA ARG A 114 8.92 15.34 7.45
C ARG A 114 10.05 15.02 8.43
N ALA A 115 10.26 13.75 8.73
CA ALA A 115 11.37 13.28 9.55
C ALA A 115 12.75 13.41 8.86
N GLY A 116 12.76 13.73 7.55
CA GLY A 116 13.97 13.89 6.75
C GLY A 116 14.45 12.59 6.11
N LEU A 117 13.61 11.55 6.06
CA LEU A 117 13.92 10.31 5.34
C LEU A 117 13.70 10.50 3.83
N PRO A 118 14.59 9.97 2.99
CA PRO A 118 14.40 10.01 1.55
C PRO A 118 13.22 9.14 1.13
N LEU A 119 12.46 9.61 0.16
CA LEU A 119 11.44 8.82 -0.53
C LEU A 119 11.94 8.47 -1.93
N GLU A 120 11.61 7.26 -2.39
CA GLU A 120 12.04 6.74 -3.68
C GLU A 120 10.83 6.27 -4.48
N ASP A 121 10.93 6.38 -5.80
CA ASP A 121 9.93 5.86 -6.76
C ASP A 121 8.50 6.40 -6.58
N MET A 122 8.36 7.61 -6.09
CA MET A 122 7.06 8.23 -5.77
C MET A 122 6.17 8.49 -6.99
N GLU A 123 6.76 8.49 -8.20
CA GLU A 123 6.05 8.59 -9.47
C GLU A 123 5.36 7.29 -9.89
N PHE A 124 5.74 6.16 -9.32
CA PHE A 124 5.17 4.88 -9.70
C PHE A 124 3.89 4.60 -8.93
N VAL A 125 2.77 4.67 -9.62
CA VAL A 125 1.45 4.30 -9.12
C VAL A 125 0.82 3.29 -10.04
N GLN A 126 0.38 2.16 -9.50
CA GLN A 126 -0.30 1.13 -10.26
C GLN A 126 -1.82 1.27 -10.12
N PHE A 127 -2.49 1.50 -11.26
CA PHE A 127 -3.94 1.50 -11.35
C PHE A 127 -4.46 0.12 -11.75
N HIS A 128 -5.58 -0.31 -11.19
CA HIS A 128 -6.24 -1.52 -11.65
C HIS A 128 -6.89 -1.29 -13.02
N PRO A 129 -6.73 -2.19 -14.00
CA PRO A 129 -7.18 -1.97 -15.37
C PRO A 129 -8.69 -2.02 -15.55
N THR A 130 -9.41 -2.67 -14.64
CA THR A 130 -10.85 -2.88 -14.73
C THR A 130 -11.56 -2.45 -13.46
N GLY A 131 -12.29 -1.34 -13.54
CA GLY A 131 -13.16 -0.83 -12.50
C GLY A 131 -14.54 -0.52 -13.06
N LEU A 132 -15.58 -0.62 -12.22
CA LEU A 132 -16.93 -0.20 -12.57
C LEU A 132 -17.03 1.32 -12.51
N ALA A 133 -17.36 1.93 -13.64
CA ALA A 133 -17.53 3.37 -13.73
C ALA A 133 -18.59 3.87 -12.73
N GLY A 134 -18.29 4.99 -12.06
CA GLY A 134 -19.18 5.60 -11.07
C GLY A 134 -19.13 4.98 -9.67
N LEU A 135 -18.90 3.69 -9.54
CA LEU A 135 -18.86 3.01 -8.24
C LEU A 135 -17.43 2.84 -7.69
N GLY A 136 -16.41 2.86 -8.54
CA GLY A 136 -15.02 2.66 -8.15
C GLY A 136 -14.70 1.23 -7.64
N ILE A 137 -15.61 0.28 -7.87
CA ILE A 137 -15.42 -1.13 -7.46
C ILE A 137 -14.54 -1.83 -8.48
N LEU A 138 -13.57 -2.61 -8.00
CA LEU A 138 -12.71 -3.41 -8.85
C LEU A 138 -13.48 -4.60 -9.43
N LEU A 139 -13.34 -4.79 -10.73
CA LEU A 139 -13.70 -6.05 -11.38
C LEU A 139 -12.49 -6.98 -11.32
N SER A 140 -12.67 -8.14 -10.69
CA SER A 140 -11.58 -9.11 -10.50
C SER A 140 -10.93 -9.51 -11.82
N GLU A 141 -9.62 -9.70 -11.82
CA GLU A 141 -8.88 -10.27 -12.97
C GLU A 141 -9.37 -11.67 -13.35
N ALA A 142 -9.98 -12.39 -12.40
CA ALA A 142 -10.62 -13.69 -12.66
C ALA A 142 -11.69 -13.59 -13.76
N ALA A 143 -12.40 -12.45 -13.87
CA ALA A 143 -13.37 -12.25 -14.94
C ALA A 143 -12.74 -12.34 -16.34
N ARG A 144 -11.52 -11.82 -16.51
CA ARG A 144 -10.76 -11.97 -17.76
C ARG A 144 -10.21 -13.39 -17.93
N GLY A 145 -9.82 -14.03 -16.82
CA GLY A 145 -9.42 -15.43 -16.80
C GLY A 145 -10.52 -16.39 -17.26
N GLU A 146 -11.77 -16.08 -16.93
CA GLU A 146 -12.98 -16.84 -17.34
C GLU A 146 -13.51 -16.43 -18.72
N GLY A 147 -12.76 -15.65 -19.50
CA GLY A 147 -13.09 -15.29 -20.88
C GLY A 147 -13.69 -13.90 -21.06
N GLY A 148 -13.64 -13.04 -20.05
CA GLY A 148 -14.05 -11.64 -20.16
C GLY A 148 -13.21 -10.88 -21.17
N ILE A 149 -13.85 -10.08 -22.01
CA ILE A 149 -13.21 -9.30 -23.09
C ILE A 149 -13.33 -7.81 -22.79
N LEU A 150 -12.21 -7.09 -22.90
CA LEU A 150 -12.17 -5.63 -22.79
C LEU A 150 -12.50 -4.99 -24.17
N ARG A 151 -13.50 -4.10 -24.19
CA ARG A 151 -13.91 -3.35 -25.38
C ARG A 151 -13.87 -1.85 -25.11
N ASN A 152 -13.46 -1.07 -26.11
CA ASN A 152 -13.55 0.38 -26.08
C ASN A 152 -14.99 0.86 -26.41
N ALA A 153 -15.20 2.18 -26.45
CA ALA A 153 -16.50 2.79 -26.76
C ALA A 153 -17.02 2.41 -28.19
N ASP A 154 -16.12 2.10 -29.11
CA ASP A 154 -16.46 1.68 -30.47
C ASP A 154 -16.76 0.18 -30.57
N GLY A 155 -16.74 -0.54 -29.45
CA GLY A 155 -16.97 -1.98 -29.40
C GLY A 155 -15.76 -2.83 -29.81
N GLU A 156 -14.63 -2.22 -30.08
CA GLU A 156 -13.41 -2.91 -30.51
C GLU A 156 -12.73 -3.62 -29.33
N ARG A 157 -12.26 -4.83 -29.55
CA ARG A 157 -11.42 -5.58 -28.61
C ARG A 157 -9.99 -5.08 -28.68
N PHE A 158 -9.69 -3.94 -28.03
CA PHE A 158 -8.45 -3.19 -28.21
C PHE A 158 -7.20 -3.88 -27.67
N MET A 159 -7.33 -4.82 -26.74
CA MET A 159 -6.19 -5.54 -26.17
C MET A 159 -5.41 -6.36 -27.20
N GLU A 160 -6.03 -6.74 -28.30
CA GLU A 160 -5.35 -7.48 -29.39
C GLU A 160 -4.23 -6.69 -30.06
N ARG A 161 -4.27 -5.35 -29.97
CA ARG A 161 -3.24 -4.47 -30.56
C ARG A 161 -1.95 -4.43 -29.73
N TYR A 162 -2.00 -4.78 -28.45
CA TYR A 162 -0.90 -4.62 -27.51
C TYR A 162 -0.17 -5.94 -27.24
N PRO A 163 -0.73 -6.89 -26.49
CA PRO A 163 -0.19 -8.24 -26.39
C PRO A 163 -0.96 -9.21 -27.29
N PRO A 164 -0.62 -9.33 -28.56
CA PRO A 164 -1.42 -10.14 -29.51
C PRO A 164 -1.54 -11.61 -29.10
N THR A 165 -0.57 -12.13 -28.32
CA THR A 165 -0.54 -13.53 -27.90
C THR A 165 -1.44 -13.82 -26.71
N ILE A 166 -1.41 -12.96 -25.69
CA ILE A 166 -2.13 -13.17 -24.43
C ILE A 166 -3.37 -12.29 -24.27
N LYS A 167 -3.52 -11.30 -25.12
CA LYS A 167 -4.72 -10.44 -25.27
C LYS A 167 -5.24 -9.92 -23.91
N ASP A 168 -6.52 -10.16 -23.61
CA ASP A 168 -7.16 -9.72 -22.37
C ASP A 168 -6.59 -10.36 -21.09
N LEU A 169 -5.79 -11.42 -21.21
CA LEU A 169 -5.07 -12.04 -20.09
C LEU A 169 -3.76 -11.33 -19.76
N ALA A 170 -3.43 -10.25 -20.46
CA ALA A 170 -2.21 -9.49 -20.19
C ALA A 170 -2.16 -8.94 -18.76
N PRO A 171 -0.95 -8.87 -18.17
CA PRO A 171 -0.76 -8.21 -16.89
C PRO A 171 -1.21 -6.76 -16.91
N VAL A 172 -1.52 -6.20 -15.74
CA VAL A 172 -1.96 -4.81 -15.55
C VAL A 172 -1.02 -3.79 -16.21
N SER A 173 0.28 -4.05 -16.19
CA SER A 173 1.30 -3.17 -16.80
C SER A 173 1.05 -2.87 -18.28
N TYR A 174 0.47 -3.79 -19.04
CA TYR A 174 0.15 -3.55 -20.46
C TYR A 174 -1.02 -2.59 -20.64
N THR A 175 -1.97 -2.55 -19.73
CA THR A 175 -3.09 -1.61 -19.80
C THR A 175 -2.68 -0.18 -19.44
N HIS A 176 -1.63 -0.01 -18.65
CA HIS A 176 -1.10 1.31 -18.27
C HIS A 176 -0.30 1.97 -19.39
N LEU A 177 0.38 1.18 -20.21
CA LEU A 177 1.14 1.70 -21.37
C LEU A 177 0.25 2.27 -22.50
N THR A 178 -1.05 2.07 -22.41
CA THR A 178 -1.98 2.25 -23.53
C THR A 178 -3.09 3.27 -23.31
N LEU A 179 -3.26 3.75 -22.09
CA LEU A 179 -4.17 4.85 -21.85
C LEU A 179 -3.41 6.16 -22.15
N PRO A 180 -3.83 6.94 -23.17
CA PRO A 180 -3.31 8.29 -23.30
C PRO A 180 -3.72 9.03 -22.04
N THR A 181 -2.76 9.45 -21.26
CA THR A 181 -2.94 10.44 -20.19
C THR A 181 -3.40 11.74 -20.86
N LYS A 182 -4.69 11.86 -21.09
CA LYS A 182 -5.29 13.18 -21.26
C LYS A 182 -5.48 13.74 -19.86
N ALA A 183 -4.54 14.63 -19.53
CA ALA A 183 -4.71 15.57 -18.43
C ALA A 183 -6.01 16.36 -18.58
#